data_f8757f7ee2bed6a29a9fde5e4afa4f77
#
_entry.id   f8757f7ee2bed6a29a9fde5e4afa4f77
#
_cell.length_a   1.000
_cell.length_b   1.000
_cell.length_c   1.000
_cell.angle_alpha   90.00
_cell.angle_beta   90.00
_cell.angle_gamma   90.00
#
_symmetry.space_group_name_H-M   'P 1'
#
loop_
_entity.id
_entity.type
_entity.pdbx_description
1 polymer ?
#
loop_
_entity_poly.entity_id
_entity_poly.type
_entity_poly.pdbx_seq_one_letter_code
_entity_poly.pdbx_strand_id
1 'polypeptide(L)'
;MRAGSKEEKIVIEISHLVKKYGDHIAVNDLTLTVEPGKIYGFLGPNGAGKSTTMNIITGYIGATSGTVKIDGYDIFKEPEKAKKCVGYLPEIPPLYQDMTVKEYLVFVAELKKIPAKEKMKNIKEVLEMTKTTQVENRLIKNLSKGYKQRVGIAQALIGMPEIIILDEPTVGLDPKQIIEIRQLIKELGKNHTVILSSHILSEISEVCEYIFIISRGQLAAEGTEKQLVEQMAGENNLELEIKGDKDKVKEMIENLKDVFEYEFAESEAENIVRLKIKSDRDVDLREKIFYICAENDLPIMEMSFKQKTLEDIFIELTKDYAAPEKKSRFKKKKDKQEEEDNVSDL
;
A
#
# COMPACT_ATOMS: atom_id res chain seq x y z
N MET A 1 -4.86 -0.19 -43.73
CA MET A 1 -4.14 -1.04 -42.75
C MET A 1 -4.59 -0.60 -41.37
N ARG A 2 -5.42 -1.41 -40.69
CA ARG A 2 -5.86 -1.14 -39.32
C ARG A 2 -4.68 -1.50 -38.43
N ALA A 3 -4.18 -0.53 -37.68
CA ALA A 3 -3.24 -0.80 -36.57
C ALA A 3 -4.00 -1.69 -35.58
N GLY A 4 -3.55 -2.95 -35.46
CA GLY A 4 -4.04 -3.85 -34.44
C GLY A 4 -3.66 -3.26 -33.08
N SER A 5 -4.65 -2.91 -32.26
CA SER A 5 -4.45 -2.68 -30.85
C SER A 5 -3.80 -3.96 -30.30
N LYS A 6 -2.55 -3.87 -29.78
CA LYS A 6 -2.03 -4.91 -28.91
C LYS A 6 -3.00 -5.00 -27.74
N GLU A 7 -3.79 -6.07 -27.68
CA GLU A 7 -4.48 -6.40 -26.44
C GLU A 7 -3.41 -6.52 -25.36
N GLU A 8 -3.44 -5.64 -24.39
CA GLU A 8 -2.51 -5.67 -23.25
C GLU A 8 -2.77 -6.99 -22.50
N LYS A 9 -1.75 -7.83 -22.40
CA LYS A 9 -1.85 -9.12 -21.68
C LYS A 9 -2.18 -8.82 -20.23
N ILE A 10 -3.29 -9.34 -19.71
CA ILE A 10 -3.66 -9.26 -18.30
C ILE A 10 -3.24 -10.57 -17.63
N VAL A 11 -2.47 -10.48 -16.54
CA VAL A 11 -2.01 -11.67 -15.80
C VAL A 11 -2.84 -11.96 -14.54
N ILE A 12 -3.50 -10.95 -13.95
CA ILE A 12 -4.53 -11.15 -12.92
C ILE A 12 -5.74 -10.28 -13.25
N GLU A 13 -6.91 -10.90 -13.22
CA GLU A 13 -8.20 -10.24 -13.38
C GLU A 13 -9.08 -10.57 -12.17
N ILE A 14 -9.49 -9.55 -11.45
CA ILE A 14 -10.42 -9.63 -10.32
C ILE A 14 -11.69 -8.89 -10.71
N SER A 15 -12.83 -9.55 -10.64
CA SER A 15 -14.12 -8.97 -11.03
C SER A 15 -15.15 -9.18 -9.92
N HIS A 16 -15.67 -8.07 -9.39
CA HIS A 16 -16.73 -8.02 -8.38
C HIS A 16 -16.49 -8.93 -7.18
N LEU A 17 -15.24 -8.97 -6.69
CA LEU A 17 -14.82 -9.86 -5.63
C LEU A 17 -15.43 -9.44 -4.28
N VAL A 18 -16.11 -10.39 -3.64
CA VAL A 18 -16.68 -10.22 -2.30
C VAL A 18 -16.21 -11.34 -1.39
N LYS A 19 -15.82 -10.97 -0.16
CA LYS A 19 -15.56 -11.93 0.93
C LYS A 19 -16.23 -11.49 2.21
N LYS A 20 -17.08 -12.37 2.74
CA LYS A 20 -17.77 -12.20 4.01
C LYS A 20 -17.31 -13.26 5.02
N TYR A 21 -17.19 -12.86 6.27
CA TYR A 21 -16.97 -13.71 7.44
C TYR A 21 -18.11 -13.41 8.44
N GLY A 22 -19.16 -14.24 8.40
CA GLY A 22 -20.41 -13.90 9.10
C GLY A 22 -20.96 -12.58 8.60
N ASP A 23 -21.18 -11.62 9.48
CA ASP A 23 -21.69 -10.28 9.17
C ASP A 23 -20.60 -9.30 8.71
N HIS A 24 -19.31 -9.66 8.88
CA HIS A 24 -18.21 -8.81 8.49
C HIS A 24 -17.85 -8.98 7.01
N ILE A 25 -17.86 -7.87 6.26
CA ILE A 25 -17.44 -7.84 4.85
C ILE A 25 -15.96 -7.42 4.81
N ALA A 26 -15.08 -8.36 4.53
CA ALA A 26 -13.64 -8.12 4.47
C ALA A 26 -13.18 -7.63 3.08
N VAL A 27 -13.85 -8.07 2.01
CA VAL A 27 -13.67 -7.56 0.64
C VAL A 27 -15.06 -7.27 0.08
N ASN A 28 -15.25 -6.10 -0.47
CA ASN A 28 -16.54 -5.56 -0.86
C ASN A 28 -16.50 -5.02 -2.30
N ASP A 29 -16.91 -5.84 -3.25
CA ASP A 29 -16.99 -5.49 -4.67
C ASP A 29 -15.66 -5.00 -5.29
N LEU A 30 -14.56 -5.71 -4.99
CA LEU A 30 -13.25 -5.36 -5.50
C LEU A 30 -13.11 -5.79 -6.96
N THR A 31 -12.80 -4.84 -7.84
CA THR A 31 -12.51 -5.06 -9.25
C THR A 31 -11.20 -4.37 -9.59
N LEU A 32 -10.23 -5.12 -10.15
CA LEU A 32 -8.95 -4.59 -10.62
C LEU A 32 -8.27 -5.56 -11.60
N THR A 33 -7.29 -5.05 -12.33
CA THR A 33 -6.48 -5.83 -13.26
C THR A 33 -4.99 -5.60 -13.02
N VAL A 34 -4.18 -6.63 -13.29
CA VAL A 34 -2.71 -6.58 -13.19
C VAL A 34 -2.13 -6.96 -14.54
N GLU A 35 -1.31 -6.08 -15.10
CA GLU A 35 -0.54 -6.30 -16.31
C GLU A 35 0.82 -6.96 -16.00
N PRO A 36 1.45 -7.65 -16.95
CA PRO A 36 2.76 -8.28 -16.71
C PRO A 36 3.91 -7.27 -16.59
N GLY A 37 4.95 -7.68 -15.86
CA GLY A 37 6.25 -7.01 -15.87
C GLY A 37 6.35 -5.72 -15.07
N LYS A 38 5.43 -5.47 -14.14
CA LYS A 38 5.47 -4.33 -13.22
C LYS A 38 5.46 -4.80 -11.75
N ILE A 39 5.86 -3.91 -10.86
CA ILE A 39 5.73 -4.09 -9.41
C ILE A 39 4.51 -3.30 -8.93
N TYR A 40 3.52 -4.03 -8.41
CA TYR A 40 2.26 -3.49 -7.90
C TYR A 40 2.25 -3.44 -6.38
N GLY A 41 1.79 -2.33 -5.81
CA GLY A 41 1.61 -2.15 -4.39
C GLY A 41 0.14 -2.22 -3.97
N PHE A 42 -0.21 -3.08 -3.02
CA PHE A 42 -1.49 -3.05 -2.32
C PHE A 42 -1.32 -2.26 -1.02
N LEU A 43 -1.67 -1.00 -1.03
CA LEU A 43 -1.57 -0.09 0.10
C LEU A 43 -2.91 0.03 0.83
N GLY A 44 -2.88 -0.01 2.16
CA GLY A 44 -4.10 0.19 2.96
C GLY A 44 -3.85 -0.05 4.44
N PRO A 45 -4.67 0.49 5.34
CA PRO A 45 -4.54 0.26 6.78
C PRO A 45 -4.76 -1.22 7.14
N ASN A 46 -4.43 -1.57 8.38
CA ASN A 46 -4.72 -2.91 8.90
C ASN A 46 -6.23 -3.16 8.91
N GLY A 47 -6.65 -4.33 8.43
CA GLY A 47 -8.07 -4.67 8.27
C GLY A 47 -8.71 -4.17 6.96
N ALA A 48 -8.01 -3.42 6.10
CA ALA A 48 -8.54 -2.94 4.82
C ALA A 48 -8.94 -4.04 3.82
N GLY A 49 -8.59 -5.31 4.07
CA GLY A 49 -8.89 -6.42 3.19
C GLY A 49 -7.71 -6.93 2.35
N LYS A 50 -6.50 -6.34 2.49
CA LYS A 50 -5.30 -6.68 1.70
C LYS A 50 -4.97 -8.19 1.75
N SER A 51 -4.63 -8.72 2.93
CA SER A 51 -4.26 -10.14 3.10
C SER A 51 -5.41 -11.10 2.75
N THR A 52 -6.66 -10.67 2.99
CA THR A 52 -7.83 -11.44 2.55
C THR A 52 -7.86 -11.55 1.03
N THR A 53 -7.62 -10.45 0.32
CA THR A 53 -7.55 -10.42 -1.15
C THR A 53 -6.40 -11.28 -1.66
N MET A 54 -5.18 -11.17 -1.08
CA MET A 54 -4.03 -12.01 -1.44
C MET A 54 -4.32 -13.50 -1.24
N ASN A 55 -4.96 -13.87 -0.12
CA ASN A 55 -5.35 -15.25 0.16
C ASN A 55 -6.37 -15.80 -0.84
N ILE A 56 -7.25 -14.95 -1.38
CA ILE A 56 -8.20 -15.37 -2.42
C ILE A 56 -7.49 -15.52 -3.77
N ILE A 57 -6.66 -14.57 -4.18
CA ILE A 57 -5.88 -14.63 -5.43
C ILE A 57 -5.01 -15.89 -5.46
N THR A 58 -4.40 -16.25 -4.33
CA THR A 58 -3.55 -17.46 -4.22
C THR A 58 -4.35 -18.76 -4.04
N GLY A 59 -5.68 -18.66 -3.96
CA GLY A 59 -6.57 -19.81 -3.76
C GLY A 59 -6.40 -20.49 -2.41
N TYR A 60 -5.91 -19.75 -1.39
CA TYR A 60 -5.83 -20.23 -0.01
C TYR A 60 -7.20 -20.23 0.66
N ILE A 61 -8.02 -19.23 0.37
CA ILE A 61 -9.44 -19.16 0.79
C ILE A 61 -10.35 -18.91 -0.40
N GLY A 62 -11.60 -19.40 -0.31
CA GLY A 62 -12.63 -19.12 -1.34
C GLY A 62 -13.25 -17.73 -1.17
N ALA A 63 -13.66 -17.12 -2.29
CA ALA A 63 -14.50 -15.94 -2.30
C ALA A 63 -15.95 -16.28 -1.89
N THR A 64 -16.70 -15.27 -1.44
CA THR A 64 -18.16 -15.38 -1.25
C THR A 64 -18.86 -15.21 -2.59
N SER A 65 -18.40 -14.27 -3.43
CA SER A 65 -18.85 -14.07 -4.83
C SER A 65 -17.78 -13.34 -5.62
N GLY A 66 -17.98 -13.22 -6.93
CA GLY A 66 -17.02 -12.66 -7.84
C GLY A 66 -16.08 -13.70 -8.45
N THR A 67 -15.17 -13.27 -9.30
CA THR A 67 -14.23 -14.14 -10.01
C THR A 67 -12.80 -13.63 -9.90
N VAL A 68 -11.84 -14.56 -9.87
CA VAL A 68 -10.41 -14.26 -9.96
C VAL A 68 -9.81 -15.17 -11.01
N LYS A 69 -9.17 -14.55 -12.02
CA LYS A 69 -8.43 -15.28 -13.05
C LYS A 69 -6.94 -14.94 -12.96
N ILE A 70 -6.11 -15.93 -13.16
CA ILE A 70 -4.64 -15.81 -13.19
C ILE A 70 -4.15 -16.43 -14.50
N ASP A 71 -3.51 -15.60 -15.33
CA ASP A 71 -3.11 -15.98 -16.69
C ASP A 71 -4.24 -16.66 -17.47
N GLY A 72 -5.47 -16.11 -17.32
CA GLY A 72 -6.69 -16.62 -17.93
C GLY A 72 -7.38 -17.79 -17.20
N TYR A 73 -6.72 -18.45 -16.23
CA TYR A 73 -7.28 -19.56 -15.46
C TYR A 73 -8.06 -19.07 -14.23
N ASP A 74 -9.34 -19.47 -14.14
CA ASP A 74 -10.16 -19.20 -12.96
C ASP A 74 -9.62 -19.99 -11.75
N ILE A 75 -9.24 -19.29 -10.68
CA ILE A 75 -8.60 -19.88 -9.49
C ILE A 75 -9.50 -20.90 -8.78
N PHE A 76 -10.81 -20.82 -8.95
CA PHE A 76 -11.77 -21.72 -8.31
C PHE A 76 -12.16 -22.92 -9.21
N LYS A 77 -12.10 -22.77 -10.53
CA LYS A 77 -12.43 -23.81 -11.50
C LYS A 77 -11.21 -24.61 -11.96
N GLU A 78 -10.07 -23.93 -12.10
CA GLU A 78 -8.81 -24.48 -12.60
C GLU A 78 -7.63 -24.22 -11.63
N PRO A 79 -7.78 -24.55 -10.30
CA PRO A 79 -6.83 -24.11 -9.27
C PRO A 79 -5.40 -24.62 -9.49
N GLU A 80 -5.21 -25.81 -10.04
CA GLU A 80 -3.86 -26.34 -10.29
C GLU A 80 -3.11 -25.56 -11.37
N LYS A 81 -3.81 -25.10 -12.41
CA LYS A 81 -3.20 -24.29 -13.49
C LYS A 81 -2.90 -22.89 -12.99
N ALA A 82 -3.87 -22.23 -12.36
CA ALA A 82 -3.71 -20.89 -11.81
C ALA A 82 -2.58 -20.83 -10.76
N LYS A 83 -2.53 -21.80 -9.82
CA LYS A 83 -1.49 -21.83 -8.77
C LYS A 83 -0.08 -22.09 -9.31
N LYS A 84 0.09 -22.70 -10.47
CA LYS A 84 1.42 -22.84 -11.11
C LYS A 84 1.99 -21.51 -11.57
N CYS A 85 1.15 -20.55 -11.92
CA CYS A 85 1.56 -19.23 -12.38
C CYS A 85 1.99 -18.32 -11.22
N VAL A 86 1.71 -18.68 -9.95
CA VAL A 86 1.89 -17.82 -8.77
C VAL A 86 2.89 -18.40 -7.79
N GLY A 87 3.81 -17.57 -7.33
CA GLY A 87 4.58 -17.77 -6.11
C GLY A 87 4.02 -16.90 -4.99
N TYR A 88 3.82 -17.45 -3.80
CA TYR A 88 3.23 -16.74 -2.68
C TYR A 88 4.08 -16.79 -1.42
N LEU A 89 4.31 -15.63 -0.84
CA LEU A 89 4.85 -15.45 0.50
C LEU A 89 3.77 -14.84 1.38
N PRO A 90 3.18 -15.58 2.31
CA PRO A 90 2.28 -15.00 3.32
C PRO A 90 3.05 -14.17 4.36
N GLU A 91 2.36 -13.31 5.09
CA GLU A 91 2.92 -12.47 6.17
C GLU A 91 3.78 -13.27 7.15
N ILE A 92 3.33 -14.49 7.52
CA ILE A 92 4.11 -15.44 8.31
C ILE A 92 4.53 -16.59 7.39
N PRO A 93 5.80 -16.66 6.97
CA PRO A 93 6.29 -17.73 6.12
C PRO A 93 6.13 -19.12 6.78
N PRO A 94 5.54 -20.12 6.08
CA PRO A 94 5.29 -21.45 6.62
C PRO A 94 6.58 -22.30 6.60
N LEU A 95 7.62 -21.87 7.31
CA LEU A 95 8.93 -22.50 7.29
C LEU A 95 9.00 -23.68 8.26
N TYR A 96 9.52 -24.83 7.79
CA TYR A 96 9.82 -25.98 8.62
C TYR A 96 11.14 -25.78 9.38
N GLN A 97 11.02 -25.42 10.67
CA GLN A 97 12.12 -24.96 11.51
C GLN A 97 13.27 -25.97 11.70
N ASP A 98 12.96 -27.27 11.64
CA ASP A 98 13.92 -28.38 11.85
C ASP A 98 14.55 -28.89 10.54
N MET A 99 14.21 -28.27 9.39
CA MET A 99 14.88 -28.52 8.12
C MET A 99 16.00 -27.50 7.90
N THR A 100 17.02 -27.88 7.15
CA THR A 100 17.95 -26.94 6.52
C THR A 100 17.23 -26.18 5.40
N VAL A 101 17.77 -25.03 4.99
CA VAL A 101 17.21 -24.25 3.88
C VAL A 101 17.12 -25.12 2.60
N LYS A 102 18.15 -25.87 2.31
CA LYS A 102 18.21 -26.74 1.12
C LYS A 102 17.17 -27.86 1.19
N GLU A 103 17.05 -28.55 2.30
CA GLU A 103 16.02 -29.60 2.50
C GLU A 103 14.61 -29.03 2.33
N TYR A 104 14.35 -27.87 2.90
CA TYR A 104 13.07 -27.19 2.78
C TYR A 104 12.76 -26.82 1.31
N LEU A 105 13.71 -26.25 0.58
CA LEU A 105 13.50 -25.91 -0.83
C LEU A 105 13.35 -27.14 -1.72
N VAL A 106 14.04 -28.26 -1.42
CA VAL A 106 13.82 -29.55 -2.08
C VAL A 106 12.39 -30.04 -1.85
N PHE A 107 11.92 -30.00 -0.62
CA PHE A 107 10.56 -30.37 -0.26
C PHE A 107 9.52 -29.51 -1.00
N VAL A 108 9.71 -28.18 -1.05
CA VAL A 108 8.83 -27.28 -1.80
C VAL A 108 8.83 -27.59 -3.30
N ALA A 109 10.00 -27.86 -3.87
CA ALA A 109 10.12 -28.22 -5.29
C ALA A 109 9.40 -29.54 -5.62
N GLU A 110 9.38 -30.51 -4.68
CA GLU A 110 8.61 -31.74 -4.81
C GLU A 110 7.11 -31.50 -4.75
N LEU A 111 6.66 -30.68 -3.82
CA LEU A 111 5.23 -30.30 -3.72
C LEU A 111 4.76 -29.59 -4.98
N LYS A 112 5.59 -28.72 -5.56
CA LYS A 112 5.30 -28.02 -6.83
C LYS A 112 5.48 -28.92 -8.07
N LYS A 113 5.83 -30.21 -7.89
CA LYS A 113 6.02 -31.21 -8.97
C LYS A 113 7.08 -30.77 -9.99
N ILE A 114 8.16 -30.11 -9.53
CA ILE A 114 9.27 -29.70 -10.41
C ILE A 114 10.01 -30.97 -10.88
N PRO A 115 10.25 -31.13 -12.19
CA PRO A 115 10.94 -32.32 -12.73
C PRO A 115 12.29 -32.55 -12.07
N ALA A 116 12.61 -33.82 -11.74
CA ALA A 116 13.84 -34.17 -11.02
C ALA A 116 15.13 -33.65 -11.68
N LYS A 117 15.15 -33.58 -13.02
CA LYS A 117 16.28 -33.07 -13.80
C LYS A 117 16.50 -31.56 -13.64
N GLU A 118 15.46 -30.79 -13.35
CA GLU A 118 15.46 -29.34 -13.23
C GLU A 118 15.52 -28.88 -11.78
N LYS A 119 15.13 -29.73 -10.83
CA LYS A 119 14.97 -29.42 -9.42
C LYS A 119 16.19 -28.75 -8.81
N MET A 120 17.36 -29.38 -8.91
CA MET A 120 18.57 -28.86 -8.28
C MET A 120 19.08 -27.57 -8.97
N LYS A 121 18.89 -27.45 -10.29
CA LYS A 121 19.22 -26.22 -11.02
C LYS A 121 18.33 -25.08 -10.54
N ASN A 122 17.02 -25.29 -10.45
CA ASN A 122 16.06 -24.31 -9.99
C ASN A 122 16.33 -23.87 -8.55
N ILE A 123 16.62 -24.83 -7.63
CA ILE A 123 16.97 -24.51 -6.24
C ILE A 123 18.22 -23.64 -6.17
N LYS A 124 19.28 -23.97 -6.92
CA LYS A 124 20.53 -23.21 -6.95
C LYS A 124 20.29 -21.77 -7.44
N GLU A 125 19.55 -21.60 -8.51
CA GLU A 125 19.17 -20.30 -9.07
C GLU A 125 18.39 -19.46 -8.05
N VAL A 126 17.40 -20.04 -7.38
CA VAL A 126 16.60 -19.37 -6.37
C VAL A 126 17.44 -18.97 -5.14
N LEU A 127 18.37 -19.83 -4.68
CA LEU A 127 19.31 -19.51 -3.60
C LEU A 127 20.21 -18.32 -3.94
N GLU A 128 20.68 -18.26 -5.18
CA GLU A 128 21.51 -17.15 -5.67
C GLU A 128 20.69 -15.85 -5.74
N MET A 129 19.48 -15.87 -6.34
CA MET A 129 18.58 -14.72 -6.44
C MET A 129 18.23 -14.13 -5.07
N THR A 130 17.96 -14.99 -4.09
CA THR A 130 17.58 -14.54 -2.74
C THR A 130 18.76 -14.29 -1.81
N LYS A 131 20.02 -14.49 -2.29
CA LYS A 131 21.25 -14.34 -1.50
C LYS A 131 21.23 -15.21 -0.23
N THR A 132 20.77 -16.45 -0.36
CA THR A 132 20.68 -17.43 0.74
C THR A 132 21.63 -18.61 0.62
N THR A 133 22.46 -18.67 -0.43
CA THR A 133 23.43 -19.72 -0.70
C THR A 133 24.35 -20.01 0.50
N GLN A 134 24.85 -18.97 1.19
CA GLN A 134 25.75 -19.14 2.33
C GLN A 134 25.11 -19.78 3.57
N VAL A 135 23.78 -19.88 3.59
CA VAL A 135 23.02 -20.48 4.70
C VAL A 135 22.28 -21.76 4.28
N GLU A 136 22.49 -22.26 3.06
CA GLU A 136 21.73 -23.40 2.49
C GLU A 136 21.74 -24.64 3.38
N ASN A 137 22.84 -24.90 4.08
CA ASN A 137 23.01 -26.05 4.98
C ASN A 137 22.70 -25.74 6.45
N ARG A 138 22.25 -24.53 6.79
CA ARG A 138 21.85 -24.18 8.16
C ARG A 138 20.40 -24.55 8.42
N LEU A 139 20.11 -24.98 9.64
CA LEU A 139 18.74 -25.18 10.10
C LEU A 139 17.99 -23.83 10.11
N ILE A 140 16.75 -23.83 9.60
CA ILE A 140 15.91 -22.64 9.49
C ILE A 140 15.67 -21.98 10.85
N LYS A 141 15.53 -22.77 11.93
CA LYS A 141 15.38 -22.24 13.30
C LYS A 141 16.52 -21.32 13.73
N ASN A 142 17.73 -21.58 13.24
CA ASN A 142 18.96 -20.86 13.60
C ASN A 142 19.23 -19.61 12.72
N LEU A 143 18.29 -19.28 11.83
CA LEU A 143 18.40 -18.10 10.96
C LEU A 143 17.83 -16.85 11.63
N SER A 144 18.42 -15.68 11.33
CA SER A 144 17.81 -14.39 11.66
C SER A 144 16.46 -14.21 10.95
N LYS A 145 15.62 -13.30 11.42
CA LYS A 145 14.33 -13.00 10.81
C LYS A 145 14.47 -12.62 9.33
N GLY A 146 15.45 -11.78 8.98
CA GLY A 146 15.71 -11.40 7.59
C GLY A 146 16.12 -12.58 6.70
N TYR A 147 16.92 -13.53 7.19
CA TYR A 147 17.19 -14.75 6.43
C TYR A 147 15.96 -15.66 6.30
N LYS A 148 15.14 -15.79 7.34
CA LYS A 148 13.86 -16.52 7.26
C LYS A 148 12.94 -15.90 6.21
N GLN A 149 12.88 -14.58 6.13
CA GLN A 149 12.11 -13.87 5.11
C GLN A 149 12.65 -14.15 3.69
N ARG A 150 13.97 -14.12 3.50
CA ARG A 150 14.59 -14.47 2.22
C ARG A 150 14.34 -15.92 1.82
N VAL A 151 14.34 -16.86 2.77
CA VAL A 151 13.96 -18.27 2.53
C VAL A 151 12.48 -18.37 2.16
N GLY A 152 11.61 -17.56 2.78
CA GLY A 152 10.21 -17.45 2.41
C GLY A 152 10.01 -16.93 0.98
N ILE A 153 10.79 -15.91 0.55
CA ILE A 153 10.80 -15.46 -0.84
C ILE A 153 11.34 -16.56 -1.76
N ALA A 154 12.42 -17.25 -1.35
CA ALA A 154 12.98 -18.37 -2.10
C ALA A 154 11.95 -19.47 -2.38
N GLN A 155 11.14 -19.85 -1.38
CA GLN A 155 10.07 -20.85 -1.58
C GLN A 155 9.00 -20.36 -2.57
N ALA A 156 8.67 -19.06 -2.57
CA ALA A 156 7.74 -18.50 -3.53
C ALA A 156 8.28 -18.60 -4.97
N LEU A 157 9.59 -18.38 -5.15
CA LEU A 157 10.30 -18.43 -6.45
C LEU A 157 10.51 -19.84 -7.02
N ILE A 158 10.39 -20.92 -6.22
CA ILE A 158 10.53 -22.28 -6.73
C ILE A 158 9.55 -22.52 -7.88
N GLY A 159 10.08 -22.97 -9.02
CA GLY A 159 9.34 -23.15 -10.27
C GLY A 159 9.32 -21.90 -11.17
N MET A 160 9.97 -20.81 -10.79
CA MET A 160 10.06 -19.56 -11.55
C MET A 160 8.69 -19.07 -12.04
N PRO A 161 7.74 -18.81 -11.15
CA PRO A 161 6.39 -18.38 -11.52
C PRO A 161 6.41 -17.00 -12.19
N GLU A 162 5.50 -16.74 -13.12
CA GLU A 162 5.37 -15.44 -13.78
C GLU A 162 4.97 -14.33 -12.79
N ILE A 163 4.19 -14.68 -11.76
CA ILE A 163 3.64 -13.76 -10.77
C ILE A 163 4.15 -14.13 -9.38
N ILE A 164 4.61 -13.14 -8.63
CA ILE A 164 5.05 -13.28 -7.24
C ILE A 164 4.18 -12.39 -6.35
N ILE A 165 3.55 -12.97 -5.35
CA ILE A 165 2.73 -12.25 -4.37
C ILE A 165 3.44 -12.30 -3.02
N LEU A 166 3.68 -11.12 -2.43
CA LEU A 166 4.37 -10.93 -1.16
C LEU A 166 3.46 -10.18 -0.19
N ASP A 167 2.99 -10.86 0.85
CA ASP A 167 2.12 -10.24 1.85
C ASP A 167 2.96 -9.72 3.01
N GLU A 168 3.02 -8.39 3.17
CA GLU A 168 3.76 -7.65 4.20
C GLU A 168 5.24 -8.12 4.33
N PRO A 169 6.04 -8.14 3.24
CA PRO A 169 7.35 -8.82 3.20
C PRO A 169 8.41 -8.20 4.11
N THR A 170 8.20 -7.03 4.67
CA THR A 170 9.15 -6.25 5.48
C THR A 170 8.78 -6.19 6.95
N VAL A 171 7.62 -6.70 7.34
CA VAL A 171 7.09 -6.62 8.70
C VAL A 171 8.08 -7.20 9.73
N GLY A 172 8.44 -6.34 10.70
CA GLY A 172 9.27 -6.68 11.84
C GLY A 172 10.73 -6.97 11.50
N LEU A 173 11.21 -6.53 10.35
CA LEU A 173 12.62 -6.47 10.00
C LEU A 173 13.26 -5.18 10.51
N ASP A 174 14.56 -5.19 10.74
CA ASP A 174 15.32 -3.96 11.02
C ASP A 174 15.51 -3.11 9.75
N PRO A 175 15.82 -1.80 9.88
CA PRO A 175 15.94 -0.89 8.74
C PRO A 175 16.90 -1.36 7.65
N LYS A 176 18.02 -2.00 8.02
CA LYS A 176 18.98 -2.53 7.05
C LYS A 176 18.39 -3.69 6.26
N GLN A 177 17.72 -4.60 6.94
CA GLN A 177 17.04 -5.75 6.31
C GLN A 177 15.92 -5.30 5.39
N ILE A 178 15.16 -4.25 5.77
CA ILE A 178 14.11 -3.66 4.92
C ILE A 178 14.70 -3.20 3.58
N ILE A 179 15.80 -2.42 3.61
CA ILE A 179 16.49 -1.96 2.40
C ILE A 179 16.92 -3.14 1.53
N GLU A 180 17.47 -4.19 2.14
CA GLU A 180 17.93 -5.37 1.43
C GLU A 180 16.78 -6.17 0.79
N ILE A 181 15.62 -6.27 1.45
CA ILE A 181 14.42 -6.93 0.88
C ILE A 181 13.82 -6.09 -0.24
N ARG A 182 13.73 -4.76 -0.08
CA ARG A 182 13.27 -3.85 -1.15
C ARG A 182 14.13 -3.98 -2.41
N GLN A 183 15.46 -4.04 -2.24
CA GLN A 183 16.37 -4.24 -3.37
C GLN A 183 16.15 -5.60 -4.05
N LEU A 184 15.93 -6.66 -3.27
CA LEU A 184 15.59 -7.98 -3.79
C LEU A 184 14.28 -7.93 -4.60
N ILE A 185 13.23 -7.28 -4.09
CA ILE A 185 11.95 -7.15 -4.79
C ILE A 185 12.11 -6.39 -6.11
N LYS A 186 12.89 -5.30 -6.13
CA LYS A 186 13.22 -4.56 -7.38
C LYS A 186 13.96 -5.44 -8.40
N GLU A 187 14.85 -6.29 -7.95
CA GLU A 187 15.56 -7.24 -8.84
C GLU A 187 14.61 -8.31 -9.40
N LEU A 188 13.68 -8.81 -8.59
CA LEU A 188 12.65 -9.76 -9.02
C LEU A 188 11.69 -9.14 -10.05
N GLY A 189 11.32 -7.88 -9.87
CA GLY A 189 10.43 -7.13 -10.78
C GLY A 189 10.94 -7.02 -12.21
N LYS A 190 12.27 -7.23 -12.45
CA LYS A 190 12.84 -7.22 -13.82
C LYS A 190 12.38 -8.40 -14.67
N ASN A 191 12.04 -9.53 -14.04
CA ASN A 191 11.72 -10.77 -14.72
C ASN A 191 10.34 -11.35 -14.33
N HIS A 192 9.73 -10.80 -13.31
CA HIS A 192 8.45 -11.27 -12.77
C HIS A 192 7.50 -10.10 -12.60
N THR A 193 6.21 -10.38 -12.65
CA THR A 193 5.18 -9.46 -12.13
C THR A 193 5.13 -9.64 -10.62
N VAL A 194 5.35 -8.57 -9.87
CA VAL A 194 5.36 -8.64 -8.40
C VAL A 194 4.19 -7.87 -7.84
N ILE A 195 3.48 -8.48 -6.90
CA ILE A 195 2.47 -7.80 -6.09
C ILE A 195 2.93 -7.86 -4.65
N LEU A 196 3.04 -6.70 -4.01
CA LEU A 196 3.33 -6.66 -2.59
C LEU A 196 2.28 -5.88 -1.82
N SER A 197 1.89 -6.37 -0.65
CA SER A 197 1.05 -5.63 0.28
C SER A 197 1.91 -4.91 1.31
N SER A 198 1.49 -3.70 1.69
CA SER A 198 2.02 -3.00 2.86
C SER A 198 0.97 -2.02 3.41
N HIS A 199 1.09 -1.71 4.71
CA HIS A 199 0.38 -0.60 5.33
C HIS A 199 1.28 0.65 5.47
N ILE A 200 2.54 0.56 5.02
CA ILE A 200 3.54 1.63 5.09
C ILE A 200 3.73 2.22 3.69
N LEU A 201 3.33 3.48 3.54
CA LEU A 201 3.36 4.18 2.27
C LEU A 201 4.77 4.25 1.67
N SER A 202 5.78 4.61 2.47
CA SER A 202 7.17 4.74 2.00
C SER A 202 7.75 3.43 1.45
N GLU A 203 7.26 2.28 1.89
CA GLU A 203 7.66 0.99 1.33
C GLU A 203 7.12 0.78 -0.07
N ILE A 204 5.88 1.20 -0.30
CA ILE A 204 5.21 1.11 -1.59
C ILE A 204 5.81 2.10 -2.58
N SER A 205 5.92 3.38 -2.22
CA SER A 205 6.46 4.43 -3.10
C SER A 205 7.89 4.16 -3.57
N GLU A 206 8.73 3.54 -2.71
CA GLU A 206 10.10 3.24 -3.09
C GLU A 206 10.25 2.06 -4.06
N VAL A 207 9.30 1.14 -4.11
CA VAL A 207 9.45 -0.15 -4.81
C VAL A 207 8.46 -0.31 -5.95
N CYS A 208 7.23 0.18 -5.81
CA CYS A 208 6.13 -0.09 -6.73
C CYS A 208 6.03 0.94 -7.84
N GLU A 209 5.69 0.48 -9.03
CA GLU A 209 5.43 1.32 -10.20
C GLU A 209 3.95 1.70 -10.30
N TYR A 210 3.07 0.87 -9.74
CA TYR A 210 1.63 1.07 -9.74
C TYR A 210 1.04 0.71 -8.38
N ILE A 211 0.09 1.48 -7.89
CA ILE A 211 -0.43 1.37 -6.53
C ILE A 211 -1.94 1.20 -6.56
N PHE A 212 -2.44 0.19 -5.84
CA PHE A 212 -3.84 0.02 -5.49
C PHE A 212 -4.03 0.45 -4.04
N ILE A 213 -4.81 1.49 -3.80
CA ILE A 213 -5.17 1.93 -2.44
C ILE A 213 -6.47 1.24 -2.05
N ILE A 214 -6.37 0.38 -1.02
CA ILE A 214 -7.50 -0.41 -0.53
C ILE A 214 -8.02 0.18 0.78
N SER A 215 -9.31 0.45 0.83
CA SER A 215 -10.01 0.94 2.02
C SER A 215 -11.35 0.22 2.17
N ARG A 216 -11.67 -0.27 3.36
CA ARG A 216 -12.95 -0.96 3.67
C ARG A 216 -13.29 -2.12 2.72
N GLY A 217 -12.28 -2.84 2.27
CA GLY A 217 -12.45 -3.95 1.32
C GLY A 217 -12.71 -3.54 -0.12
N GLN A 218 -12.61 -2.26 -0.45
CA GLN A 218 -12.85 -1.69 -1.78
C GLN A 218 -11.58 -1.05 -2.34
N LEU A 219 -11.49 -0.93 -3.65
CA LEU A 219 -10.50 -0.12 -4.34
C LEU A 219 -10.88 1.34 -4.21
N ALA A 220 -10.11 2.10 -3.42
CA ALA A 220 -10.35 3.53 -3.22
C ALA A 220 -9.72 4.40 -4.31
N ALA A 221 -8.53 4.02 -4.78
CA ALA A 221 -7.83 4.67 -5.90
C ALA A 221 -6.77 3.72 -6.47
N GLU A 222 -6.39 3.94 -7.72
CA GLU A 222 -5.31 3.21 -8.39
C GLU A 222 -4.56 4.09 -9.39
N GLY A 223 -3.28 3.82 -9.57
CA GLY A 223 -2.43 4.53 -10.52
C GLY A 223 -0.95 4.48 -10.15
N THR A 224 -0.13 5.12 -10.97
CA THR A 224 1.24 5.48 -10.58
C THR A 224 1.17 6.54 -9.49
N GLU A 225 2.23 6.71 -8.70
CA GLU A 225 2.31 7.77 -7.68
C GLU A 225 1.94 9.15 -8.27
N LYS A 226 2.49 9.48 -9.44
CA LYS A 226 2.19 10.72 -10.14
C LYS A 226 0.70 10.86 -10.51
N GLN A 227 0.09 9.79 -11.05
CA GLN A 227 -1.33 9.80 -11.41
C GLN A 227 -2.24 9.96 -10.19
N LEU A 228 -1.90 9.29 -9.07
CA LEU A 228 -2.66 9.41 -7.83
C LEU A 228 -2.60 10.85 -7.29
N VAL A 229 -1.41 11.45 -7.27
CA VAL A 229 -1.24 12.85 -6.89
C VAL A 229 -2.02 13.77 -7.83
N GLU A 230 -1.94 13.57 -9.13
CA GLU A 230 -2.65 14.37 -10.13
C GLU A 230 -4.17 14.22 -10.05
N GLN A 231 -4.70 13.02 -9.85
CA GLN A 231 -6.15 12.77 -9.74
C GLN A 231 -6.76 13.38 -8.47
N MET A 232 -6.00 13.39 -7.38
CA MET A 232 -6.42 13.86 -6.07
C MET A 232 -5.86 15.26 -5.75
N ALA A 233 -5.01 15.82 -6.63
CA ALA A 233 -4.63 17.21 -6.59
C ALA A 233 -5.88 18.03 -6.92
N GLY A 234 -6.62 18.37 -5.89
CA GLY A 234 -7.72 19.32 -5.97
C GLY A 234 -7.21 20.73 -6.24
N GLU A 235 -7.65 21.66 -5.44
CA GLU A 235 -7.23 23.07 -5.48
C GLU A 235 -5.74 23.21 -5.17
N ASN A 236 -5.10 24.17 -5.80
CA ASN A 236 -3.76 24.61 -5.46
C ASN A 236 -3.76 25.25 -4.07
N ASN A 237 -2.87 24.81 -3.18
CA ASN A 237 -2.70 25.42 -1.87
C ASN A 237 -1.40 26.22 -1.83
N LEU A 238 -1.50 27.53 -1.74
CA LEU A 238 -0.38 28.44 -1.60
C LEU A 238 -0.33 28.95 -0.15
N GLU A 239 0.76 28.68 0.55
CA GLU A 239 1.01 29.24 1.88
C GLU A 239 1.94 30.44 1.74
N LEU A 240 1.57 31.54 2.40
CA LEU A 240 2.27 32.81 2.36
C LEU A 240 2.56 33.33 3.76
N GLU A 241 3.75 33.89 3.94
CA GLU A 241 4.07 34.77 5.05
C GLU A 241 4.39 36.16 4.46
N ILE A 242 3.60 37.16 4.84
CA ILE A 242 3.72 38.52 4.37
C ILE A 242 3.95 39.44 5.56
N LYS A 243 4.98 40.27 5.49
CA LYS A 243 5.22 41.31 6.50
C LYS A 243 4.35 42.50 6.22
N GLY A 244 3.44 42.82 7.14
CA GLY A 244 2.56 43.98 6.98
C GLY A 244 1.33 43.91 7.88
N ASP A 245 0.43 44.85 7.63
CA ASP A 245 -0.86 44.92 8.31
C ASP A 245 -1.86 43.89 7.73
N LYS A 246 -2.58 43.21 8.61
CA LYS A 246 -3.52 42.13 8.23
C LYS A 246 -4.67 42.65 7.36
N ASP A 247 -5.15 43.85 7.60
CA ASP A 247 -6.28 44.41 6.85
C ASP A 247 -5.87 44.77 5.42
N LYS A 248 -4.63 45.29 5.24
CA LYS A 248 -4.06 45.53 3.90
C LYS A 248 -3.86 44.23 3.12
N VAL A 249 -3.33 43.20 3.77
CA VAL A 249 -3.15 41.86 3.15
C VAL A 249 -4.50 41.27 2.76
N LYS A 250 -5.52 41.45 3.60
CA LYS A 250 -6.89 40.99 3.31
C LYS A 250 -7.47 41.69 2.09
N GLU A 251 -7.41 43.01 2.03
CA GLU A 251 -7.90 43.79 0.90
C GLU A 251 -7.19 43.40 -0.42
N MET A 252 -5.89 43.14 -0.35
CA MET A 252 -5.09 42.68 -1.49
C MET A 252 -5.61 41.33 -2.01
N ILE A 253 -5.86 40.35 -1.12
CA ILE A 253 -6.32 39.01 -1.51
C ILE A 253 -7.76 39.02 -2.05
N GLU A 254 -8.66 39.80 -1.45
CA GLU A 254 -10.04 39.95 -1.90
C GLU A 254 -10.16 40.55 -3.32
N ASN A 255 -9.15 41.26 -3.76
CA ASN A 255 -9.07 41.79 -5.11
C ASN A 255 -8.55 40.79 -6.16
N LEU A 256 -8.07 39.59 -5.74
CA LEU A 256 -7.60 38.53 -6.63
C LEU A 256 -8.77 37.68 -7.13
N LYS A 257 -9.08 37.75 -8.43
CA LYS A 257 -10.23 37.10 -9.06
C LYS A 257 -10.17 35.56 -9.07
N ASP A 258 -8.96 34.99 -8.95
CA ASP A 258 -8.72 33.55 -9.11
C ASP A 258 -8.54 32.83 -7.76
N VAL A 259 -8.87 33.47 -6.63
CA VAL A 259 -8.84 32.93 -5.28
C VAL A 259 -10.25 32.46 -4.90
N PHE A 260 -10.40 31.16 -4.56
CA PHE A 260 -11.68 30.62 -4.13
C PHE A 260 -11.90 30.77 -2.64
N GLU A 261 -10.85 30.53 -1.87
CA GLU A 261 -10.88 30.52 -0.43
C GLU A 261 -9.52 30.95 0.11
N TYR A 262 -9.53 31.68 1.21
CA TYR A 262 -8.32 31.99 1.93
C TYR A 262 -8.57 31.91 3.44
N GLU A 263 -7.55 31.50 4.19
CA GLU A 263 -7.57 31.37 5.64
C GLU A 263 -6.33 32.02 6.25
N PHE A 264 -6.55 32.85 7.27
CA PHE A 264 -5.44 33.40 8.06
C PHE A 264 -5.06 32.40 9.15
N ALA A 265 -3.78 32.05 9.22
CA ALA A 265 -3.21 31.24 10.29
C ALA A 265 -2.64 32.13 11.41
N GLU A 266 -2.54 31.57 12.61
CA GLU A 266 -1.88 32.25 13.74
C GLU A 266 -0.38 32.43 13.41
N SER A 267 0.16 33.64 13.70
CA SER A 267 1.57 33.96 13.58
C SER A 267 2.13 34.35 14.96
N GLU A 268 3.24 33.74 15.34
CA GLU A 268 3.93 34.09 16.59
C GLU A 268 4.78 35.38 16.48
N ALA A 269 5.02 35.85 15.25
CA ALA A 269 5.87 37.02 14.98
C ALA A 269 5.03 38.28 14.80
N GLU A 270 5.39 39.37 15.45
CA GLU A 270 4.80 40.69 15.28
C GLU A 270 4.93 41.14 13.82
N ASN A 271 3.84 41.65 13.24
CA ASN A 271 3.77 42.15 11.85
C ASN A 271 4.00 41.11 10.74
N ILE A 272 3.88 39.80 11.01
CA ILE A 272 3.87 38.78 9.97
C ILE A 272 2.47 38.16 9.89
N VAL A 273 1.88 38.24 8.71
CA VAL A 273 0.58 37.67 8.39
C VAL A 273 0.82 36.37 7.66
N ARG A 274 0.37 35.26 8.25
CA ARG A 274 0.33 33.94 7.62
C ARG A 274 -1.02 33.72 7.00
N LEU A 275 -1.03 33.28 5.75
CA LEU A 275 -2.29 32.93 5.09
C LEU A 275 -2.11 31.74 4.15
N LYS A 276 -3.20 31.01 3.98
CA LYS A 276 -3.35 29.92 3.02
C LYS A 276 -4.35 30.38 1.97
N ILE A 277 -3.99 30.22 0.70
CA ILE A 277 -4.83 30.58 -0.43
C ILE A 277 -5.12 29.33 -1.23
N LYS A 278 -6.39 29.10 -1.60
CA LYS A 278 -6.79 28.06 -2.53
C LYS A 278 -7.16 28.69 -3.88
N SER A 279 -6.60 28.13 -4.93
CA SER A 279 -6.89 28.53 -6.30
C SER A 279 -7.18 27.33 -7.18
N ASP A 280 -7.68 27.58 -8.40
CA ASP A 280 -7.88 26.55 -9.41
C ASP A 280 -6.55 25.87 -9.74
N ARG A 281 -6.60 24.58 -10.06
CA ARG A 281 -5.44 23.74 -10.38
C ARG A 281 -4.57 24.33 -11.49
N ASP A 282 -5.23 24.94 -12.48
CA ASP A 282 -4.57 25.45 -13.69
C ASP A 282 -4.06 26.90 -13.53
N VAL A 283 -4.25 27.51 -12.33
CA VAL A 283 -3.89 28.91 -12.06
C VAL A 283 -2.72 28.98 -11.10
N ASP A 284 -1.58 29.45 -11.59
CA ASP A 284 -0.43 29.80 -10.76
C ASP A 284 -0.51 31.27 -10.32
N LEU A 285 -0.81 31.47 -9.04
CA LEU A 285 -0.95 32.82 -8.46
C LEU A 285 0.37 33.43 -7.99
N ARG A 286 1.49 32.70 -8.01
CA ARG A 286 2.75 33.15 -7.40
C ARG A 286 3.27 34.44 -8.01
N GLU A 287 3.28 34.55 -9.34
CA GLU A 287 3.75 35.72 -10.03
C GLU A 287 2.83 36.92 -9.78
N LYS A 288 1.52 36.76 -9.83
CA LYS A 288 0.53 37.78 -9.55
C LYS A 288 0.67 38.33 -8.12
N ILE A 289 0.76 37.44 -7.14
CA ILE A 289 0.91 37.83 -5.74
C ILE A 289 2.22 38.57 -5.50
N PHE A 290 3.31 38.12 -6.13
CA PHE A 290 4.60 38.79 -6.02
C PHE A 290 4.52 40.25 -6.46
N TYR A 291 3.95 40.53 -7.64
CA TYR A 291 3.84 41.90 -8.14
C TYR A 291 2.90 42.76 -7.30
N ILE A 292 1.75 42.23 -6.90
CA ILE A 292 0.79 42.96 -6.05
C ILE A 292 1.39 43.26 -4.68
N CYS A 293 2.11 42.33 -4.07
CA CYS A 293 2.82 42.61 -2.82
C CYS A 293 3.89 43.70 -2.98
N ALA A 294 4.64 43.65 -4.07
CA ALA A 294 5.66 44.68 -4.35
C ALA A 294 5.05 46.08 -4.57
N GLU A 295 3.92 46.19 -5.26
CA GLU A 295 3.20 47.45 -5.48
C GLU A 295 2.61 48.03 -4.18
N ASN A 296 2.32 47.20 -3.18
CA ASN A 296 1.73 47.62 -1.91
C ASN A 296 2.74 47.73 -0.75
N ASP A 297 4.04 47.63 -1.02
CA ASP A 297 5.11 47.62 -0.02
C ASP A 297 4.93 46.53 1.06
N LEU A 298 4.47 45.34 0.63
CA LEU A 298 4.23 44.15 1.48
C LEU A 298 5.32 43.09 1.23
N PRO A 299 6.42 43.06 1.97
CA PRO A 299 7.48 42.09 1.76
C PRO A 299 6.99 40.68 1.99
N ILE A 300 7.20 39.79 1.01
CA ILE A 300 6.96 38.34 1.14
C ILE A 300 8.15 37.73 1.88
N MET A 301 7.89 37.14 3.02
CA MET A 301 8.88 36.45 3.84
C MET A 301 9.01 34.97 3.48
N GLU A 302 7.89 34.34 3.13
CA GLU A 302 7.83 32.99 2.62
C GLU A 302 6.68 32.84 1.62
N MET A 303 6.91 32.08 0.55
CA MET A 303 5.91 31.67 -0.42
C MET A 303 6.15 30.21 -0.76
N SER A 304 5.30 29.33 -0.28
CA SER A 304 5.41 27.89 -0.51
C SER A 304 4.16 27.34 -1.19
N PHE A 305 4.39 26.59 -2.26
CA PHE A 305 3.32 25.92 -3.00
C PHE A 305 3.23 24.50 -2.50
N LYS A 306 2.15 24.16 -1.77
CA LYS A 306 1.93 22.81 -1.27
C LYS A 306 1.03 22.04 -2.21
N GLN A 307 1.62 21.11 -2.94
CA GLN A 307 0.86 20.06 -3.60
C GLN A 307 0.55 18.97 -2.57
N LYS A 308 -0.65 18.37 -2.66
CA LYS A 308 -0.97 17.17 -1.88
C LYS A 308 0.09 16.10 -2.18
N THR A 309 0.62 15.54 -1.14
CA THR A 309 1.51 14.38 -1.23
C THR A 309 0.69 13.09 -1.33
N LEU A 310 1.30 12.00 -1.76
CA LEU A 310 0.66 10.69 -1.73
C LEU A 310 0.26 10.29 -0.29
N GLU A 311 0.99 10.80 0.72
CA GLU A 311 0.67 10.59 2.14
C GLU A 311 -0.63 11.29 2.54
N ASP A 312 -0.83 12.53 2.10
CA ASP A 312 -2.06 13.28 2.34
C ASP A 312 -3.26 12.58 1.70
N ILE A 313 -3.08 12.08 0.48
CA ILE A 313 -4.09 11.32 -0.27
C ILE A 313 -4.44 10.03 0.46
N PHE A 314 -3.43 9.27 0.88
CA PHE A 314 -3.63 8.04 1.61
C PHE A 314 -4.39 8.27 2.93
N ILE A 315 -4.01 9.31 3.68
CA ILE A 315 -4.71 9.69 4.91
C ILE A 315 -6.17 10.08 4.60
N GLU A 316 -6.42 10.86 3.56
CA GLU A 316 -7.76 11.29 3.17
C GLU A 316 -8.66 10.10 2.81
N LEU A 317 -8.18 9.18 1.97
CA LEU A 317 -8.92 7.98 1.54
C LEU A 317 -9.13 6.95 2.67
N THR A 318 -8.36 7.07 3.75
CA THR A 318 -8.41 6.13 4.88
C THR A 318 -8.87 6.76 6.20
N LYS A 319 -9.21 8.05 6.24
CA LYS A 319 -9.61 8.81 7.47
C LYS A 319 -10.69 8.12 8.30
N ASP A 320 -11.64 7.47 7.67
CA ASP A 320 -12.74 6.79 8.37
C ASP A 320 -12.33 5.43 8.97
N TYR A 321 -11.06 5.03 8.84
CA TYR A 321 -10.49 3.83 9.45
C TYR A 321 -10.05 4.03 10.92
N ALA A 322 -10.10 5.27 11.45
CA ALA A 322 -9.93 5.49 12.87
C ALA A 322 -10.97 4.63 13.60
N ALA A 323 -10.49 3.60 14.31
CA ALA A 323 -11.33 2.62 14.99
C ALA A 323 -12.41 3.33 15.80
N PRO A 324 -13.67 2.83 15.82
CA PRO A 324 -14.65 3.32 16.77
C PRO A 324 -13.98 3.18 18.15
N GLU A 325 -13.85 4.30 18.86
CA GLU A 325 -13.37 4.33 20.24
C GLU A 325 -14.02 3.16 20.97
N LYS A 326 -13.22 2.26 21.51
CA LYS A 326 -13.69 1.24 22.45
C LYS A 326 -14.31 2.00 23.62
N LYS A 327 -15.59 2.33 23.53
CA LYS A 327 -16.37 2.76 24.67
C LYS A 327 -16.16 1.70 25.72
N SER A 328 -15.34 2.05 26.70
CA SER A 328 -14.85 1.14 27.71
C SER A 328 -16.05 0.43 28.38
N ARG A 329 -16.06 -0.89 28.31
CA ARG A 329 -16.96 -1.77 29.10
C ARG A 329 -16.80 -1.57 30.62
N PHE A 330 -15.98 -0.61 31.04
CA PHE A 330 -15.75 -0.30 32.45
C PHE A 330 -16.83 0.59 33.09
N LYS A 331 -17.67 1.31 32.32
CA LYS A 331 -18.76 2.10 32.94
C LYS A 331 -19.95 1.25 33.34
N LYS A 332 -20.20 0.10 32.70
CA LYS A 332 -21.35 -0.77 33.09
C LYS A 332 -21.14 -1.63 34.34
N LYS A 333 -19.90 -1.69 34.88
CA LYS A 333 -19.65 -2.43 36.14
C LYS A 333 -19.77 -1.53 37.38
N LYS A 334 -19.61 -0.20 37.26
CA LYS A 334 -19.81 0.71 38.39
C LYS A 334 -21.28 0.96 38.68
N ASP A 335 -22.10 1.10 37.64
CA ASP A 335 -23.55 1.33 37.82
C ASP A 335 -24.29 0.08 38.37
N LYS A 336 -23.73 -1.13 38.20
CA LYS A 336 -24.30 -2.37 38.82
C LYS A 336 -23.85 -2.61 40.26
N GLN A 337 -22.71 -2.06 40.69
CA GLN A 337 -22.28 -2.17 42.10
C GLN A 337 -22.97 -1.11 42.98
N GLU A 338 -23.33 0.03 42.46
CA GLU A 338 -24.11 1.05 43.19
C GLU A 338 -25.60 0.70 43.34
N GLU A 339 -26.17 -0.20 42.49
CA GLU A 339 -27.53 -0.73 42.63
C GLU A 339 -27.62 -1.92 43.60
N GLU A 340 -26.55 -2.71 43.78
CA GLU A 340 -26.53 -3.84 44.71
C GLU A 340 -26.23 -3.43 46.15
N ASP A 341 -25.52 -2.32 46.38
CA ASP A 341 -25.25 -1.80 47.74
C ASP A 341 -26.42 -1.02 48.35
N ASN A 342 -27.43 -0.60 47.54
CA ASN A 342 -28.61 0.07 48.02
C ASN A 342 -29.80 -0.83 48.36
N VAL A 343 -29.70 -2.16 48.25
CA VAL A 343 -30.74 -3.14 48.52
C VAL A 343 -30.49 -3.94 49.82
N SER A 344 -29.35 -3.75 50.48
CA SER A 344 -28.99 -4.46 51.71
C SER A 344 -29.27 -3.69 53.02
N ASP A 345 -29.85 -2.48 52.93
CA ASP A 345 -30.21 -1.67 54.13
C ASP A 345 -31.72 -1.34 54.22
N LEU A 346 -32.57 -2.35 53.97
CA LEU A 346 -33.99 -2.27 54.32
C LEU A 346 -34.49 -3.58 54.91
#